data_3441509b6a541f4851aaa18756ab393e
#
_entry.id   3441509b6a541f4851aaa18756ab393e
#
_cell.length_a   1.000
_cell.length_b   1.000
_cell.length_c   1.000
_cell.angle_alpha   90.00
_cell.angle_beta   90.00
_cell.angle_gamma   90.00
#
_symmetry.space_group_name_H-M   'P 1'
#
loop_
_entity.id
_entity.type
_entity.pdbx_description
1 polymer ?
#
loop_
_entity_poly.entity_id
_entity_poly.type
_entity_poly.pdbx_seq_one_letter_code
_entity_poly.pdbx_strand_id
1 'polypeptide(L)'
;MKNEIEAQFLDIDKEAMRVKLKEIGAKLEKPEVLMRRVVFSIGEHAFARVRDEGGKIVMTYKNVGNNQSILGTKEVNVEVSNYDDAILLLKSCGLRQKSHEESKREIWHLGGVEICIDTWPWIPTFMEIEGPTEKSVWETARKLGLDKSQAKFGSVDTTYAHYYGIEPDVFNYETPEVTFGMEPPEWAKKSETVCKK
;
A
#
# COMPACT_ATOMS: atom_id res chain seq x y z
N MET A 1 16.18 9.27 6.55
CA MET A 1 14.94 8.50 6.38
C MET A 1 13.79 9.30 6.97
N LYS A 2 12.69 9.40 6.25
CA LYS A 2 11.46 10.06 6.72
C LYS A 2 10.65 9.05 7.54
N ASN A 3 10.04 9.48 8.64
CA ASN A 3 8.99 8.70 9.29
C ASN A 3 7.69 8.87 8.50
N GLU A 4 7.02 7.78 8.18
CA GLU A 4 5.66 7.80 7.67
C GLU A 4 4.69 7.80 8.84
N ILE A 5 3.69 8.66 8.76
CA ILE A 5 2.59 8.75 9.72
C ILE A 5 1.33 8.45 8.92
N GLU A 6 0.95 7.18 8.88
CA GLU A 6 -0.12 6.68 8.02
C GLU A 6 -1.10 5.77 8.76
N ALA A 7 -2.34 5.77 8.30
CA ALA A 7 -3.39 4.87 8.75
C ALA A 7 -4.17 4.33 7.55
N GLN A 8 -4.50 3.04 7.58
CA GLN A 8 -5.30 2.36 6.57
C GLN A 8 -6.74 2.15 7.07
N PHE A 9 -7.70 2.29 6.15
CA PHE A 9 -9.12 2.04 6.38
C PHE A 9 -9.61 1.06 5.32
N LEU A 10 -10.02 -0.11 5.75
CA LEU A 10 -10.42 -1.21 4.88
C LEU A 10 -11.90 -1.08 4.47
N ASP A 11 -12.33 -1.89 3.48
CA ASP A 11 -13.72 -2.04 3.04
C ASP A 11 -14.40 -0.71 2.66
N ILE A 12 -13.67 0.20 2.02
CA ILE A 12 -14.26 1.46 1.59
C ILE A 12 -15.08 1.30 0.31
N ASP A 13 -16.20 2.03 0.23
CA ASP A 13 -16.88 2.28 -1.04
C ASP A 13 -16.13 3.40 -1.79
N LYS A 14 -15.47 3.03 -2.88
CA LYS A 14 -14.63 3.91 -3.67
C LYS A 14 -15.37 5.13 -4.22
N GLU A 15 -16.57 4.94 -4.74
CA GLU A 15 -17.36 6.04 -5.31
C GLU A 15 -17.89 6.97 -4.22
N ALA A 16 -18.37 6.41 -3.11
CA ALA A 16 -18.79 7.21 -1.97
C ALA A 16 -17.62 8.02 -1.38
N MET A 17 -16.41 7.45 -1.32
CA MET A 17 -15.23 8.17 -0.84
C MET A 17 -14.79 9.28 -1.80
N ARG A 18 -14.87 9.08 -3.12
CA ARG A 18 -14.62 10.13 -4.11
C ARG A 18 -15.56 11.33 -3.95
N VAL A 19 -16.83 11.08 -3.63
CA VAL A 19 -17.80 12.15 -3.34
C VAL A 19 -17.38 12.90 -2.07
N LYS A 20 -17.13 12.20 -0.97
CA LYS A 20 -16.70 12.80 0.30
C LYS A 20 -15.40 13.59 0.17
N LEU A 21 -14.41 13.08 -0.56
CA LEU A 21 -13.15 13.77 -0.81
C LEU A 21 -13.39 15.13 -1.48
N LYS A 22 -14.26 15.18 -2.49
CA LYS A 22 -14.64 16.44 -3.13
C LYS A 22 -15.38 17.38 -2.17
N GLU A 23 -16.31 16.87 -1.38
CA GLU A 23 -17.09 17.65 -0.40
C GLU A 23 -16.21 18.29 0.67
N ILE A 24 -15.17 17.62 1.14
CA ILE A 24 -14.22 18.18 2.11
C ILE A 24 -13.15 19.09 1.47
N GLY A 25 -13.19 19.28 0.14
CA GLY A 25 -12.25 20.13 -0.61
C GLY A 25 -10.90 19.50 -0.90
N ALA A 26 -10.79 18.17 -0.87
CA ALA A 26 -9.59 17.48 -1.32
C ALA A 26 -9.44 17.62 -2.84
N LYS A 27 -8.20 17.74 -3.31
CA LYS A 27 -7.85 17.86 -4.73
C LYS A 27 -7.31 16.54 -5.25
N LEU A 28 -7.87 16.07 -6.36
CA LEU A 28 -7.33 14.93 -7.08
C LEU A 28 -5.99 15.35 -7.69
N GLU A 29 -4.89 14.74 -7.25
CA GLU A 29 -3.56 14.96 -7.83
C GLU A 29 -3.32 13.97 -8.96
N LYS A 30 -3.61 12.70 -8.72
CA LYS A 30 -3.38 11.63 -9.68
C LYS A 30 -4.62 10.75 -9.80
N PRO A 31 -5.22 10.65 -10.99
CA PRO A 31 -6.31 9.69 -11.23
C PRO A 31 -5.77 8.27 -11.06
N GLU A 32 -6.68 7.31 -10.89
CA GLU A 32 -6.30 5.91 -10.75
C GLU A 32 -5.37 5.44 -11.86
N VAL A 33 -4.20 4.97 -11.49
CA VAL A 33 -3.21 4.38 -12.41
C VAL A 33 -2.82 2.99 -11.93
N LEU A 34 -2.54 2.11 -12.88
CA LEU A 34 -1.89 0.84 -12.60
C LEU A 34 -0.43 1.10 -12.23
N MET A 35 -0.03 0.58 -11.10
CA MET A 35 1.36 0.56 -10.62
C MET A 35 1.86 -0.88 -10.65
N ARG A 36 3.09 -1.07 -11.07
CA ARG A 36 3.79 -2.34 -10.98
C ARG A 36 5.06 -2.19 -10.15
N ARG A 37 5.39 -3.24 -9.41
CA ARG A 37 6.58 -3.19 -8.55
C ARG A 37 7.26 -4.53 -8.42
N VAL A 38 8.56 -4.47 -8.17
CA VAL A 38 9.36 -5.62 -7.71
C VAL A 38 9.86 -5.31 -6.32
N VAL A 39 9.63 -6.26 -5.41
CA VAL A 39 10.03 -6.16 -4.00
C VAL A 39 11.22 -7.09 -3.76
N PHE A 40 12.18 -6.61 -2.98
CA PHE A 40 13.41 -7.32 -2.60
C PHE A 40 13.50 -7.43 -1.09
N SER A 41 13.86 -8.60 -0.60
CA SER A 41 14.07 -8.83 0.82
C SER A 41 15.38 -8.20 1.31
N ILE A 42 15.33 -7.48 2.42
CA ILE A 42 16.48 -6.92 3.15
C ILE A 42 16.33 -7.26 4.63
N GLY A 43 16.51 -8.53 4.97
CA GLY A 43 16.33 -8.98 6.36
C GLY A 43 14.86 -9.05 6.78
N GLU A 44 14.63 -9.10 8.10
CA GLU A 44 13.35 -9.47 8.71
C GLU A 44 12.31 -8.34 8.67
N HIS A 45 12.75 -7.09 8.81
CA HIS A 45 11.84 -5.93 8.95
C HIS A 45 12.07 -4.86 7.91
N ALA A 46 12.76 -5.18 6.82
CA ALA A 46 13.04 -4.21 5.78
C ALA A 46 12.97 -4.83 4.38
N PHE A 47 12.62 -3.99 3.43
CA PHE A 47 12.63 -4.35 2.02
C PHE A 47 13.07 -3.19 1.15
N ALA A 48 13.59 -3.52 -0.04
CA ALA A 48 13.70 -2.56 -1.14
C ALA A 48 12.60 -2.82 -2.16
N ARG A 49 12.21 -1.77 -2.86
CA ARG A 49 11.16 -1.84 -3.89
C ARG A 49 11.55 -0.94 -5.05
N VAL A 50 11.38 -1.43 -6.27
CA VAL A 50 11.34 -0.60 -7.48
C VAL A 50 9.90 -0.56 -7.94
N ARG A 51 9.30 0.63 -8.04
CA ARG A 51 7.89 0.83 -8.43
C ARG A 51 7.79 1.78 -9.61
N ASP A 52 7.09 1.35 -10.65
CA ASP A 52 6.60 2.19 -11.72
C ASP A 52 5.20 2.70 -11.34
N GLU A 53 5.06 4.01 -11.27
CA GLU A 53 3.84 4.71 -10.87
C GLU A 53 3.07 5.30 -12.05
N GLY A 54 3.30 4.76 -13.25
CA GLY A 54 2.64 5.26 -14.47
C GLY A 54 3.23 6.60 -14.95
N GLY A 55 4.55 6.68 -15.07
CA GLY A 55 5.28 7.86 -15.56
C GLY A 55 6.42 8.33 -14.65
N LYS A 56 6.49 7.78 -13.45
CA LYS A 56 7.58 7.99 -12.50
C LYS A 56 8.02 6.65 -11.96
N ILE A 57 9.32 6.44 -11.88
CA ILE A 57 9.89 5.20 -11.33
C ILE A 57 10.59 5.55 -10.03
N VAL A 58 10.22 4.88 -8.95
CA VAL A 58 10.75 5.14 -7.61
C VAL A 58 11.37 3.88 -7.04
N MET A 59 12.60 3.99 -6.59
CA MET A 59 13.29 2.99 -5.79
C MET A 59 13.18 3.39 -4.32
N THR A 60 12.65 2.48 -3.51
CA THR A 60 12.39 2.71 -2.09
C THR A 60 13.18 1.71 -1.24
N TYR A 61 13.78 2.17 -0.15
CA TYR A 61 14.09 1.33 1.01
C TYR A 61 13.07 1.63 2.11
N LYS A 62 12.43 0.59 2.63
CA LYS A 62 11.42 0.71 3.67
C LYS A 62 11.76 -0.20 4.85
N ASN A 63 11.78 0.36 6.05
CA ASN A 63 11.91 -0.39 7.30
C ASN A 63 10.58 -0.32 8.04
N VAL A 64 9.94 -1.48 8.18
CA VAL A 64 8.60 -1.64 8.78
C VAL A 64 8.80 -2.16 10.21
N GLY A 65 9.26 -1.28 11.12
CA GLY A 65 9.65 -1.68 12.47
C GLY A 65 8.52 -2.29 13.29
N ASN A 66 7.54 -1.50 13.70
CA ASN A 66 6.38 -1.95 14.49
C ASN A 66 5.08 -1.70 13.74
N ASN A 67 4.52 -2.74 13.12
CA ASN A 67 3.25 -2.71 12.38
C ASN A 67 2.00 -2.41 13.24
N GLN A 68 2.16 -2.15 14.52
CA GLN A 68 1.06 -1.83 15.45
C GLN A 68 0.94 -0.33 15.75
N SER A 69 1.70 0.52 15.06
CA SER A 69 1.77 1.94 15.34
C SER A 69 1.71 2.78 14.06
N ILE A 70 1.01 3.89 14.13
CA ILE A 70 0.96 4.92 13.08
C ILE A 70 2.35 5.50 12.73
N LEU A 71 3.35 5.31 13.60
CA LEU A 71 4.73 5.79 13.45
C LEU A 71 5.71 4.66 13.10
N GLY A 72 5.23 3.48 12.75
CA GLY A 72 6.03 2.25 12.67
C GLY A 72 7.01 2.18 11.50
N THR A 73 6.89 3.04 10.51
CA THR A 73 7.61 2.92 9.24
C THR A 73 8.59 4.05 9.00
N LYS A 74 9.76 3.70 8.47
CA LYS A 74 10.77 4.65 7.98
C LYS A 74 11.15 4.32 6.56
N GLU A 75 11.18 5.32 5.69
CA GLU A 75 11.56 5.12 4.30
C GLU A 75 12.55 6.15 3.76
N VAL A 76 13.16 5.76 2.64
CA VAL A 76 13.93 6.63 1.75
C VAL A 76 13.52 6.30 0.32
N ASN A 77 13.16 7.32 -0.45
CA ASN A 77 12.76 7.21 -1.85
C ASN A 77 13.80 7.90 -2.74
N VAL A 78 14.11 7.27 -3.87
CA VAL A 78 14.97 7.81 -4.92
C VAL A 78 14.28 7.61 -6.26
N GLU A 79 14.11 8.68 -7.02
CA GLU A 79 13.63 8.60 -8.38
C GLU A 79 14.72 8.05 -9.28
N VAL A 80 14.38 7.12 -10.15
CA VAL A 80 15.28 6.49 -11.11
C VAL A 80 14.73 6.56 -12.52
N SER A 81 15.61 6.55 -13.52
CA SER A 81 15.21 6.77 -14.91
C SER A 81 14.74 5.52 -15.63
N ASN A 82 15.07 4.31 -15.13
CA ASN A 82 14.76 3.06 -15.81
C ASN A 82 14.38 1.98 -14.79
N TYR A 83 13.22 1.35 -15.01
CA TYR A 83 12.66 0.33 -14.12
C TYR A 83 13.50 -0.96 -14.13
N ASP A 84 13.83 -1.45 -15.32
CA ASP A 84 14.52 -2.73 -15.47
C ASP A 84 15.98 -2.63 -15.03
N ASP A 85 16.65 -1.51 -15.31
CA ASP A 85 18.03 -1.26 -14.86
C ASP A 85 18.11 -1.14 -13.33
N ALA A 86 17.11 -0.51 -12.68
CA ALA A 86 17.07 -0.42 -11.22
C ALA A 86 16.88 -1.81 -10.58
N ILE A 87 16.02 -2.67 -11.16
CA ILE A 87 15.84 -4.04 -10.74
C ILE A 87 17.14 -4.84 -10.93
N LEU A 88 17.77 -4.71 -12.10
CA LEU A 88 19.04 -5.39 -12.40
C LEU A 88 20.13 -4.97 -11.44
N LEU A 89 20.24 -3.68 -11.12
CA LEU A 89 21.19 -3.15 -10.14
C LEU A 89 21.01 -3.81 -8.77
N LEU A 90 19.77 -3.85 -8.24
CA LEU A 90 19.51 -4.46 -6.95
C LEU A 90 19.84 -5.96 -6.95
N LYS A 91 19.50 -6.69 -8.02
CA LYS A 91 19.88 -8.11 -8.19
C LYS A 91 21.40 -8.28 -8.23
N SER A 92 22.12 -7.39 -8.95
CA SER A 92 23.59 -7.43 -9.05
C SER A 92 24.26 -7.12 -7.71
N CYS A 93 23.63 -6.33 -6.85
CA CYS A 93 24.05 -6.11 -5.46
C CYS A 93 23.74 -7.30 -4.53
N GLY A 94 23.18 -8.40 -5.05
CA GLY A 94 22.91 -9.61 -4.29
C GLY A 94 21.57 -9.61 -3.55
N LEU A 95 20.69 -8.64 -3.79
CA LEU A 95 19.35 -8.66 -3.18
C LEU A 95 18.47 -9.73 -3.83
N ARG A 96 17.79 -10.50 -2.98
CA ARG A 96 16.86 -11.53 -3.44
C ARG A 96 15.49 -10.91 -3.74
N GLN A 97 15.02 -11.09 -4.97
CA GLN A 97 13.65 -10.74 -5.34
C GLN A 97 12.67 -11.58 -4.52
N LYS A 98 11.70 -10.90 -3.90
CA LYS A 98 10.62 -11.47 -3.10
C LYS A 98 9.36 -11.67 -3.94
N SER A 99 8.89 -10.60 -4.57
CA SER A 99 7.65 -10.63 -5.35
C SER A 99 7.68 -9.65 -6.52
N HIS A 100 6.77 -9.89 -7.47
CA HIS A 100 6.31 -8.94 -8.47
C HIS A 100 4.83 -8.66 -8.20
N GLU A 101 4.46 -7.39 -8.09
CA GLU A 101 3.13 -7.00 -7.63
C GLU A 101 2.56 -5.88 -8.49
N GLU A 102 1.24 -5.92 -8.66
CA GLU A 102 0.44 -4.83 -9.24
C GLU A 102 -0.54 -4.28 -8.22
N SER A 103 -0.80 -2.98 -8.32
CA SER A 103 -1.90 -2.33 -7.63
C SER A 103 -2.40 -1.17 -8.47
N LYS A 104 -3.62 -0.70 -8.21
CA LYS A 104 -4.12 0.56 -8.75
C LYS A 104 -4.19 1.55 -7.61
N ARG A 105 -3.70 2.78 -7.83
CA ARG A 105 -3.72 3.85 -6.83
C ARG A 105 -4.25 5.14 -7.43
N GLU A 106 -5.11 5.80 -6.69
CA GLU A 106 -5.60 7.15 -6.92
C GLU A 106 -5.14 8.04 -5.77
N ILE A 107 -4.61 9.25 -6.07
CA ILE A 107 -4.01 10.13 -5.06
C ILE A 107 -4.77 11.44 -4.98
N TRP A 108 -5.14 11.80 -3.75
CA TRP A 108 -5.78 13.06 -3.37
C TRP A 108 -4.96 13.80 -2.32
N HIS A 109 -5.08 15.13 -2.30
CA HIS A 109 -4.44 15.95 -1.28
C HIS A 109 -5.43 16.87 -0.57
N LEU A 110 -5.28 16.97 0.75
CA LEU A 110 -6.03 17.91 1.61
C LEU A 110 -5.08 18.53 2.64
N GLY A 111 -4.69 19.81 2.42
CA GLY A 111 -3.92 20.56 3.41
C GLY A 111 -2.60 19.91 3.86
N GLY A 112 -1.85 19.30 2.93
CA GLY A 112 -0.60 18.62 3.22
C GLY A 112 -0.75 17.16 3.69
N VAL A 113 -1.99 16.64 3.70
CA VAL A 113 -2.28 15.21 3.89
C VAL A 113 -2.49 14.57 2.54
N GLU A 114 -1.79 13.46 2.28
CA GLU A 114 -2.01 12.59 1.13
C GLU A 114 -3.05 11.53 1.48
N ILE A 115 -3.97 11.29 0.55
CA ILE A 115 -5.04 10.30 0.71
C ILE A 115 -5.03 9.42 -0.53
N CYS A 116 -4.74 8.15 -0.34
CA CYS A 116 -4.68 7.18 -1.41
C CYS A 116 -5.90 6.25 -1.37
N ILE A 117 -6.50 5.99 -2.54
CA ILE A 117 -7.47 4.92 -2.71
C ILE A 117 -6.75 3.79 -3.45
N ASP A 118 -6.60 2.65 -2.78
CA ASP A 118 -5.84 1.52 -3.27
C ASP A 118 -6.72 0.33 -3.61
N THR A 119 -6.49 -0.22 -4.79
CA THR A 119 -7.08 -1.48 -5.24
C THR A 119 -5.97 -2.47 -5.51
N TRP A 120 -6.05 -3.64 -4.89
CA TRP A 120 -5.11 -4.73 -5.04
C TRP A 120 -5.81 -6.00 -5.52
N PRO A 121 -5.11 -6.92 -6.17
CA PRO A 121 -5.69 -8.22 -6.52
C PRO A 121 -6.28 -8.92 -5.31
N TRP A 122 -7.45 -9.53 -5.47
CA TRP A 122 -8.11 -10.45 -4.54
C TRP A 122 -8.56 -9.88 -3.19
N ILE A 123 -8.38 -8.59 -2.92
CA ILE A 123 -8.88 -7.92 -1.71
C ILE A 123 -9.76 -6.72 -2.06
N PRO A 124 -10.70 -6.34 -1.18
CA PRO A 124 -11.47 -5.11 -1.33
C PRO A 124 -10.60 -3.84 -1.37
N THR A 125 -11.13 -2.80 -1.98
CA THR A 125 -10.50 -1.49 -2.01
C THR A 125 -10.38 -0.92 -0.60
N PHE A 126 -9.24 -0.30 -0.31
CA PHE A 126 -8.96 0.35 0.95
C PHE A 126 -8.40 1.76 0.73
N MET A 127 -8.33 2.53 1.80
CA MET A 127 -7.80 3.90 1.78
C MET A 127 -6.62 4.00 2.73
N GLU A 128 -5.57 4.70 2.30
CA GLU A 128 -4.45 5.13 3.15
C GLU A 128 -4.53 6.64 3.34
N ILE A 129 -4.29 7.10 4.55
CA ILE A 129 -4.20 8.53 4.88
C ILE A 129 -2.84 8.76 5.51
N GLU A 130 -1.95 9.46 4.80
CA GLU A 130 -0.62 9.85 5.28
C GLU A 130 -0.57 11.36 5.53
N GLY A 131 0.03 11.75 6.64
CA GLY A 131 0.13 13.17 6.99
C GLY A 131 1.41 13.54 7.73
N PRO A 132 1.70 14.84 7.88
CA PRO A 132 2.89 15.30 8.59
C PRO A 132 2.79 15.08 10.11
N THR A 133 1.60 14.83 10.65
CA THR A 133 1.34 14.57 12.07
C THR A 133 0.18 13.60 12.25
N GLU A 134 0.17 12.86 13.37
CA GLU A 134 -0.98 12.03 13.74
C GLU A 134 -2.29 12.82 13.78
N LYS A 135 -2.23 14.06 14.30
CA LYS A 135 -3.39 14.94 14.37
C LYS A 135 -4.00 15.17 12.99
N SER A 136 -3.19 15.48 11.98
CA SER A 136 -3.67 15.74 10.61
C SER A 136 -4.29 14.49 9.98
N VAL A 137 -3.72 13.30 10.24
CA VAL A 137 -4.26 12.01 9.78
C VAL A 137 -5.66 11.78 10.39
N TRP A 138 -5.78 11.90 11.72
CA TRP A 138 -7.06 11.64 12.40
C TRP A 138 -8.13 12.70 12.11
N GLU A 139 -7.76 13.96 11.93
CA GLU A 139 -8.70 15.00 11.52
C GLU A 139 -9.24 14.77 10.11
N THR A 140 -8.40 14.28 9.19
CA THR A 140 -8.80 13.93 7.83
C THR A 140 -9.71 12.69 7.83
N ALA A 141 -9.35 11.64 8.56
CA ALA A 141 -10.20 10.46 8.72
C ALA A 141 -11.59 10.83 9.26
N ARG A 142 -11.66 11.68 10.29
CA ARG A 142 -12.93 12.15 10.86
C ARG A 142 -13.77 12.93 9.84
N LYS A 143 -13.16 13.80 9.02
CA LYS A 143 -13.87 14.53 7.95
C LYS A 143 -14.47 13.60 6.91
N LEU A 144 -13.80 12.47 6.62
CA LEU A 144 -14.28 11.43 5.72
C LEU A 144 -15.31 10.49 6.37
N GLY A 145 -15.59 10.64 7.67
CA GLY A 145 -16.50 9.78 8.41
C GLY A 145 -15.91 8.40 8.71
N LEU A 146 -14.58 8.29 8.76
CA LEU A 146 -13.87 7.06 9.08
C LEU A 146 -13.63 6.98 10.59
N ASP A 147 -13.88 5.81 11.18
CA ASP A 147 -13.70 5.59 12.61
C ASP A 147 -12.25 5.20 12.91
N LYS A 148 -11.59 6.00 13.75
CA LYS A 148 -10.22 5.75 14.20
C LYS A 148 -10.02 4.35 14.80
N SER A 149 -11.04 3.79 15.44
CA SER A 149 -10.96 2.45 16.05
C SER A 149 -10.83 1.34 15.02
N GLN A 150 -11.19 1.60 13.76
CA GLN A 150 -11.09 0.64 12.64
C GLN A 150 -9.78 0.78 11.87
N ALA A 151 -8.96 1.77 12.21
CA ALA A 151 -7.68 1.97 11.54
C ALA A 151 -6.76 0.75 11.69
N LYS A 152 -6.08 0.42 10.60
CA LYS A 152 -5.02 -0.57 10.53
C LYS A 152 -3.69 0.10 10.26
N PHE A 153 -2.61 -0.57 10.61
CA PHE A 153 -1.25 -0.10 10.41
C PHE A 153 -0.41 -1.21 9.80
N GLY A 154 0.65 -0.84 9.11
CA GLY A 154 1.56 -1.78 8.46
C GLY A 154 1.46 -1.78 6.95
N SER A 155 2.10 -2.73 6.31
CA SER A 155 2.12 -2.89 4.85
C SER A 155 0.96 -3.79 4.37
N VAL A 156 0.82 -3.91 3.06
CA VAL A 156 -0.30 -4.64 2.42
C VAL A 156 -0.41 -6.12 2.82
N ASP A 157 0.70 -6.75 3.23
CA ASP A 157 0.71 -8.13 3.76
C ASP A 157 -0.19 -8.26 5.00
N THR A 158 -0.22 -7.25 5.88
CA THR A 158 -1.14 -7.23 7.02
C THR A 158 -2.61 -7.10 6.59
N THR A 159 -2.86 -6.44 5.47
CA THR A 159 -4.19 -6.35 4.86
C THR A 159 -4.65 -7.72 4.34
N TYR A 160 -3.78 -8.45 3.62
CA TYR A 160 -4.08 -9.82 3.18
C TYR A 160 -4.27 -10.77 4.39
N ALA A 161 -3.42 -10.66 5.41
CA ALA A 161 -3.56 -11.42 6.64
C ALA A 161 -4.93 -11.18 7.31
N HIS A 162 -5.40 -9.94 7.32
CA HIS A 162 -6.72 -9.58 7.86
C HIS A 162 -7.88 -10.25 7.11
N TYR A 163 -7.85 -10.23 5.76
CA TYR A 163 -8.96 -10.78 4.97
C TYR A 163 -8.98 -12.30 4.92
N TYR A 164 -7.82 -12.92 4.91
CA TYR A 164 -7.71 -14.36 4.67
C TYR A 164 -7.36 -15.17 5.90
N GLY A 165 -7.04 -14.52 7.03
CA GLY A 165 -6.65 -15.20 8.26
C GLY A 165 -5.32 -15.96 8.14
N ILE A 166 -4.44 -15.50 7.25
CA ILE A 166 -3.11 -16.06 7.03
C ILE A 166 -2.07 -15.29 7.85
N GLU A 167 -0.94 -15.91 8.14
CA GLU A 167 0.21 -15.18 8.64
C GLU A 167 0.79 -14.28 7.52
N PRO A 168 1.28 -13.07 7.80
CA PRO A 168 1.86 -12.17 6.79
C PRO A 168 2.97 -12.83 5.97
N ASP A 169 3.69 -13.79 6.53
CA ASP A 169 4.76 -14.54 5.87
C ASP A 169 4.26 -15.41 4.72
N VAL A 170 3.03 -15.88 4.74
CA VAL A 170 2.42 -16.62 3.63
C VAL A 170 2.32 -15.72 2.40
N PHE A 171 1.81 -14.50 2.57
CA PHE A 171 1.81 -13.51 1.50
C PHE A 171 3.24 -13.18 1.05
N ASN A 172 4.11 -12.94 2.00
CA ASN A 172 5.46 -12.45 1.76
C ASN A 172 6.41 -13.45 1.09
N TYR A 173 6.28 -14.74 1.35
CA TYR A 173 7.25 -15.75 0.92
C TYR A 173 6.67 -16.85 0.02
N GLU A 174 5.34 -17.02 0.02
CA GLU A 174 4.68 -18.05 -0.78
C GLU A 174 3.93 -17.47 -2.00
N THR A 175 3.89 -16.13 -2.14
CA THR A 175 3.17 -15.44 -3.21
C THR A 175 4.12 -14.59 -4.05
N PRO A 176 4.94 -15.21 -4.93
CA PRO A 176 5.96 -14.48 -5.70
C PRO A 176 5.36 -13.54 -6.76
N GLU A 177 4.08 -13.68 -7.07
CA GLU A 177 3.39 -12.85 -8.05
C GLU A 177 1.97 -12.50 -7.58
N VAL A 178 1.65 -11.19 -7.60
CA VAL A 178 0.38 -10.61 -7.15
C VAL A 178 -0.08 -9.63 -8.22
N THR A 179 -0.75 -10.12 -9.26
CA THR A 179 -1.17 -9.32 -10.40
C THR A 179 -2.66 -9.48 -10.68
N PHE A 180 -3.29 -8.49 -11.32
CA PHE A 180 -4.72 -8.53 -11.65
C PHE A 180 -5.06 -9.62 -12.68
N GLY A 181 -4.08 -10.06 -13.46
CA GLY A 181 -4.27 -11.12 -14.46
C GLY A 181 -4.16 -12.55 -13.89
N MET A 182 -3.78 -12.71 -12.63
CA MET A 182 -3.59 -14.02 -12.01
C MET A 182 -4.84 -14.48 -11.26
N GLU A 183 -5.07 -15.79 -11.28
CA GLU A 183 -6.02 -16.43 -10.40
C GLU A 183 -5.54 -16.33 -8.94
N PRO A 184 -6.46 -16.17 -7.98
CA PRO A 184 -6.09 -16.15 -6.57
C PRO A 184 -5.40 -17.45 -6.15
N PRO A 185 -4.36 -17.37 -5.31
CA PRO A 185 -3.68 -18.55 -4.78
C PRO A 185 -4.60 -19.38 -3.88
N GLU A 186 -4.21 -20.63 -3.59
CA GLU A 186 -5.05 -21.55 -2.84
C GLU A 186 -5.48 -21.04 -1.47
N TRP A 187 -4.61 -20.28 -0.79
CA TRP A 187 -4.96 -19.67 0.50
C TRP A 187 -6.03 -18.58 0.35
N ALA A 188 -6.13 -17.91 -0.79
CA ALA A 188 -7.14 -16.89 -1.07
C ALA A 188 -8.46 -17.49 -1.57
N LYS A 189 -8.46 -18.69 -2.17
CA LYS A 189 -9.67 -19.36 -2.65
C LYS A 189 -10.55 -19.90 -1.52
N LYS A 190 -9.98 -20.20 -0.35
CA LYS A 190 -10.71 -20.78 0.80
C LYS A 190 -11.62 -19.78 1.51
N SER A 191 -11.55 -18.51 1.18
CA SER A 191 -12.28 -17.42 1.86
C SER A 191 -13.46 -16.90 1.03
N GLU A 192 -14.28 -17.76 0.43
CA GLU A 192 -15.54 -17.34 -0.22
C GLU A 192 -16.52 -16.58 0.70
N THR A 193 -16.19 -16.51 2.00
CA THR A 193 -17.00 -15.86 3.03
C THR A 193 -16.75 -14.35 3.13
N VAL A 194 -15.67 -13.82 2.62
CA VAL A 194 -15.26 -12.42 2.81
C VAL A 194 -15.74 -11.48 1.70
N CYS A 195 -15.96 -11.99 0.49
CA CYS A 195 -16.44 -11.19 -0.65
C CYS A 195 -17.97 -11.05 -0.77
N LYS A 196 -18.74 -11.48 0.23
CA LYS A 196 -20.22 -11.46 0.21
C LYS A 196 -20.87 -10.57 1.27
N LYS A 197 -20.23 -9.50 1.66
CA LYS A 197 -20.90 -8.48 2.50
C LYS A 197 -20.82 -7.12 1.88
#